data_ef8da484ebea689c4b82015b31327ed5
#
_entry.id   ef8da484ebea689c4b82015b31327ed5
#
_cell.length_a   1.000
_cell.length_b   1.000
_cell.length_c   1.000
_cell.angle_alpha   90.00
_cell.angle_beta   90.00
_cell.angle_gamma   90.00
#
_symmetry.space_group_name_H-M   'P 1'
#
loop_
_entity.id
_entity.type
_entity.pdbx_description
1 polymer ?
#
loop_
_entity_poly.entity_id
_entity_poly.type
_entity_poly.pdbx_seq_one_letter_code
_entity_poly.pdbx_strand_id
1 'polypeptide(L)'
;LTAAYNIYWQRNQPLEWWNSIIDASTGSILFEDNQMKSCSFDHFHFTEKSAFSKFSIAQNSASCNSCYNVFSIPIESPSHGSRSIVYSPWLKGGNASPIGWHHDGFINYYSTQGNNVDAYEDMDDDNYPTGGDAARAVGGPLIDYDFPYNPSLPPLTNKNSAITNLFYWNNI
;
A
#
# COMPACT_ATOMS: atom_id res chain seq x y z
N LEU A 1 43.63 -0.52 3.24
CA LEU A 1 42.39 0.25 3.12
C LEU A 1 42.37 0.86 1.72
N THR A 2 41.51 0.38 0.84
CA THR A 2 41.29 0.93 -0.51
C THR A 2 40.28 2.05 -0.42
N ALA A 3 40.57 3.22 -0.97
CA ALA A 3 39.60 4.30 -1.04
C ALA A 3 38.54 3.94 -2.09
N ALA A 4 37.28 4.24 -1.80
CA ALA A 4 36.20 4.03 -2.73
C ALA A 4 35.25 5.24 -2.76
N TYR A 5 34.64 5.47 -3.91
CA TYR A 5 33.59 6.46 -4.08
C TYR A 5 32.23 5.80 -3.99
N ASN A 6 31.31 6.40 -3.26
CA ASN A 6 29.90 6.02 -3.27
C ASN A 6 29.13 7.01 -4.15
N ILE A 7 28.55 6.55 -5.23
CA ILE A 7 27.89 7.37 -6.25
C ILE A 7 26.43 6.96 -6.39
N TYR A 8 25.53 7.93 -6.27
CA TYR A 8 24.12 7.78 -6.61
C TYR A 8 23.89 8.40 -7.99
N TRP A 9 23.28 7.64 -8.89
CA TRP A 9 23.00 8.11 -10.24
C TRP A 9 21.66 7.59 -10.74
N GLN A 10 21.08 8.31 -11.71
CA GLN A 10 19.77 8.02 -12.27
C GLN A 10 19.89 7.72 -13.75
N ARG A 11 19.21 6.68 -14.21
CA ARG A 11 18.94 6.44 -15.63
C ARG A 11 17.50 6.88 -15.92
N ASN A 12 17.27 7.59 -17.02
CA ASN A 12 15.96 8.17 -17.32
C ASN A 12 15.08 7.30 -18.23
N GLN A 13 15.64 6.26 -18.86
CA GLN A 13 14.86 5.35 -19.72
C GLN A 13 15.47 3.93 -19.70
N PRO A 14 14.85 2.97 -18.98
CA PRO A 14 13.79 3.18 -17.97
C PRO A 14 14.28 4.03 -16.82
N LEU A 15 13.34 4.59 -16.04
CA LEU A 15 13.71 5.33 -14.84
C LEU A 15 14.27 4.35 -13.79
N GLU A 16 15.51 4.55 -13.40
CA GLU A 16 16.20 3.70 -12.42
C GLU A 16 17.11 4.57 -11.54
N TRP A 17 17.19 4.21 -10.26
CA TRP A 17 18.09 4.82 -9.29
C TRP A 17 19.10 3.79 -8.85
N TRP A 18 20.36 4.09 -9.02
CA TRP A 18 21.46 3.20 -8.71
C TRP A 18 22.36 3.76 -7.62
N ASN A 19 22.81 2.88 -6.73
CA ASN A 19 23.91 3.12 -5.81
C ASN A 19 25.11 2.28 -6.24
N SER A 20 26.21 2.92 -6.60
CA SER A 20 27.42 2.24 -7.05
C SER A 20 28.62 2.61 -6.14
N ILE A 21 29.37 1.62 -5.69
CA ILE A 21 30.64 1.81 -5.00
C ILE A 21 31.76 1.51 -5.99
N ILE A 22 32.61 2.49 -6.22
CA ILE A 22 33.69 2.42 -7.23
C ILE A 22 35.04 2.53 -6.53
N ASP A 23 35.96 1.64 -6.87
CA ASP A 23 37.37 1.72 -6.42
C ASP A 23 38.01 3.01 -6.95
N ALA A 24 38.52 3.83 -6.04
CA ALA A 24 39.07 5.15 -6.36
C ALA A 24 40.39 5.08 -7.14
N SER A 25 41.08 3.93 -7.15
CA SER A 25 42.37 3.75 -7.81
C SER A 25 42.24 3.13 -9.20
N THR A 26 41.26 2.24 -9.39
CA THR A 26 41.10 1.48 -10.65
C THR A 26 39.88 1.90 -11.46
N GLY A 27 38.89 2.59 -10.84
CA GLY A 27 37.61 2.88 -11.46
C GLY A 27 36.69 1.67 -11.59
N SER A 28 37.05 0.53 -11.01
CA SER A 28 36.23 -0.68 -11.06
C SER A 28 35.02 -0.57 -10.13
N ILE A 29 33.88 -1.04 -10.61
CA ILE A 29 32.67 -1.15 -9.79
C ILE A 29 32.87 -2.29 -8.80
N LEU A 30 32.84 -1.96 -7.48
CA LEU A 30 32.97 -2.91 -6.39
C LEU A 30 31.61 -3.45 -5.94
N PHE A 31 30.56 -2.62 -6.05
CA PHE A 31 29.20 -2.93 -5.68
C PHE A 31 28.24 -2.06 -6.52
N GLU A 32 27.11 -2.61 -6.87
CA GLU A 32 26.04 -1.89 -7.56
C GLU A 32 24.68 -2.44 -7.11
N ASP A 33 23.76 -1.56 -6.73
CA ASP A 33 22.40 -1.92 -6.31
C ASP A 33 21.39 -0.93 -6.88
N ASN A 34 20.33 -1.47 -7.51
CA ASN A 34 19.22 -0.66 -7.97
C ASN A 34 18.30 -0.36 -6.80
N GLN A 35 18.17 0.90 -6.45
CA GLN A 35 17.36 1.37 -5.34
C GLN A 35 15.86 1.36 -5.66
N MET A 36 15.49 1.26 -6.94
CA MET A 36 14.11 1.07 -7.33
C MET A 36 13.72 -0.41 -7.17
N LYS A 37 12.99 -0.71 -6.12
CA LYS A 37 12.36 -2.01 -5.92
C LYS A 37 11.06 -2.05 -6.71
N SER A 38 11.13 -2.35 -8.00
CA SER A 38 9.93 -2.65 -8.77
C SER A 38 9.37 -3.99 -8.29
N CYS A 39 8.14 -3.99 -7.80
CA CYS A 39 7.36 -5.22 -7.76
C CYS A 39 7.10 -5.60 -9.23
N SER A 40 7.75 -6.65 -9.73
CA SER A 40 7.41 -7.20 -11.04
C SER A 40 6.04 -7.89 -10.92
N PHE A 41 4.98 -7.11 -11.00
CA PHE A 41 3.69 -7.64 -11.39
C PHE A 41 3.78 -7.82 -12.91
N ASP A 42 3.83 -9.06 -13.37
CA ASP A 42 3.65 -9.35 -14.78
C ASP A 42 2.42 -8.59 -15.27
N HIS A 43 2.61 -7.75 -16.28
CA HIS A 43 1.51 -7.13 -17.01
C HIS A 43 0.65 -8.23 -17.62
N PHE A 44 -0.35 -8.70 -16.86
CA PHE A 44 -1.44 -9.45 -17.43
C PHE A 44 -2.24 -8.48 -18.31
N HIS A 45 -1.97 -8.52 -19.60
CA HIS A 45 -2.88 -7.98 -20.59
C HIS A 45 -4.24 -8.66 -20.43
N PHE A 46 -5.13 -8.04 -19.71
CA PHE A 46 -6.53 -8.41 -19.71
C PHE A 46 -7.12 -8.02 -21.05
N THR A 47 -7.17 -8.96 -22.00
CA THR A 47 -8.12 -8.85 -23.10
C THR A 47 -9.52 -8.97 -22.49
N GLU A 48 -10.23 -7.85 -22.50
CA GLU A 48 -11.66 -7.83 -22.17
C GLU A 48 -12.40 -8.83 -23.05
N LYS A 49 -12.80 -9.95 -22.47
CA LYS A 49 -13.99 -10.76 -22.82
C LYS A 49 -14.00 -12.05 -21.97
N SER A 50 -14.43 -11.94 -20.74
CA SER A 50 -15.13 -13.06 -20.13
C SER A 50 -16.17 -12.55 -19.15
N ALA A 51 -17.37 -13.04 -19.36
CA ALA A 51 -18.53 -12.72 -18.59
C ALA A 51 -18.27 -12.85 -17.08
N PHE A 52 -18.40 -11.75 -16.37
CA PHE A 52 -18.54 -11.77 -14.92
C PHE A 52 -19.81 -12.54 -14.60
N SER A 53 -19.70 -13.84 -14.34
CA SER A 53 -20.73 -14.53 -13.60
C SER A 53 -20.77 -13.89 -12.23
N LYS A 54 -21.94 -13.34 -11.88
CA LYS A 54 -22.23 -12.85 -10.53
C LYS A 54 -22.02 -13.98 -9.54
N PHE A 55 -20.83 -14.10 -9.00
CA PHE A 55 -20.58 -14.94 -7.83
C PHE A 55 -21.00 -14.08 -6.64
N SER A 56 -22.27 -14.15 -6.30
CA SER A 56 -22.79 -13.60 -5.05
C SER A 56 -22.28 -14.50 -3.92
N ILE A 57 -21.12 -14.21 -3.37
CA ILE A 57 -20.80 -14.67 -2.03
C ILE A 57 -21.75 -13.88 -1.13
N ALA A 58 -22.75 -14.54 -0.59
CA ALA A 58 -23.52 -14.00 0.52
C ALA A 58 -22.54 -13.86 1.72
N GLN A 59 -21.89 -12.73 1.80
CA GLN A 59 -21.18 -12.36 3.02
C GLN A 59 -22.25 -11.89 3.99
N ASN A 60 -22.58 -12.74 4.96
CA ASN A 60 -23.10 -12.30 6.24
C ASN A 60 -21.95 -11.57 6.97
N SER A 61 -21.52 -10.44 6.44
CA SER A 61 -20.71 -9.51 7.20
C SER A 61 -21.66 -8.75 8.11
N ALA A 62 -21.70 -9.13 9.39
CA ALA A 62 -22.12 -8.17 10.38
C ALA A 62 -21.27 -6.92 10.13
N SER A 63 -21.89 -5.80 9.73
CA SER A 63 -21.16 -4.58 9.44
C SER A 63 -20.34 -4.22 10.66
N CYS A 64 -19.04 -4.14 10.48
CA CYS A 64 -18.12 -3.79 11.53
C CYS A 64 -18.16 -2.27 11.71
N ASN A 65 -18.46 -1.81 12.91
CA ASN A 65 -18.47 -0.38 13.18
C ASN A 65 -17.09 0.03 13.68
N SER A 66 -16.44 0.96 12.98
CA SER A 66 -15.13 1.52 13.34
C SER A 66 -14.03 0.46 13.47
N CYS A 67 -13.82 -0.34 12.42
CA CYS A 67 -12.86 -1.44 12.45
C CYS A 67 -12.00 -1.56 11.20
N TYR A 68 -10.85 -2.19 11.38
CA TYR A 68 -9.88 -2.51 10.34
C TYR A 68 -9.52 -3.98 10.43
N ASN A 69 -9.69 -4.73 9.34
CA ASN A 69 -9.20 -6.09 9.25
C ASN A 69 -7.84 -6.08 8.57
N VAL A 70 -6.78 -6.17 9.36
CA VAL A 70 -5.40 -5.93 8.93
C VAL A 70 -4.43 -6.93 9.55
N PHE A 71 -3.23 -7.04 8.98
CA PHE A 71 -2.09 -7.64 9.66
C PHE A 71 -1.62 -6.66 10.72
N SER A 72 -2.10 -6.81 11.95
CA SER A 72 -1.79 -5.89 13.05
C SER A 72 -0.48 -6.26 13.74
N ILE A 73 0.18 -5.30 14.39
CA ILE A 73 1.42 -5.54 15.14
C ILE A 73 1.25 -6.71 16.11
N PRO A 74 2.18 -7.69 16.13
CA PRO A 74 3.48 -7.76 15.41
C PRO A 74 3.41 -8.52 14.07
N ILE A 75 2.23 -8.74 13.52
CA ILE A 75 2.03 -9.50 12.28
C ILE A 75 2.18 -8.56 11.09
N GLU A 76 3.26 -8.67 10.34
CA GLU A 76 3.57 -7.75 9.23
C GLU A 76 3.02 -8.22 7.88
N SER A 77 2.79 -9.52 7.73
CA SER A 77 2.43 -10.11 6.44
C SER A 77 1.75 -11.46 6.58
N PRO A 78 1.16 -12.01 5.49
CA PRO A 78 0.54 -13.35 5.49
C PRO A 78 1.47 -14.48 5.92
N SER A 79 2.79 -14.33 5.73
CA SER A 79 3.78 -15.33 6.15
C SER A 79 4.04 -15.32 7.66
N HIS A 80 3.70 -14.25 8.34
CA HIS A 80 3.91 -14.09 9.78
C HIS A 80 2.66 -14.40 10.62
N GLY A 81 1.50 -14.52 10.00
CA GLY A 81 0.27 -14.84 10.70
C GLY A 81 -0.99 -14.42 9.98
N SER A 82 -2.11 -14.49 10.69
CA SER A 82 -3.43 -14.12 10.17
C SER A 82 -3.75 -12.66 10.46
N ARG A 83 -4.63 -12.09 9.64
CA ARG A 83 -5.25 -10.78 9.90
C ARG A 83 -6.12 -10.83 11.14
N SER A 84 -6.29 -9.68 11.77
CA SER A 84 -7.18 -9.49 12.92
C SER A 84 -7.99 -8.22 12.79
N ILE A 85 -9.17 -8.20 13.43
CA ILE A 85 -9.98 -7.00 13.55
C ILE A 85 -9.39 -6.10 14.64
N VAL A 86 -9.06 -4.87 14.27
CA VAL A 86 -8.64 -3.82 15.19
C VAL A 86 -9.72 -2.76 15.25
N TYR A 87 -10.25 -2.51 16.42
CA TYR A 87 -11.33 -1.54 16.61
C TYR A 87 -10.79 -0.13 16.86
N SER A 88 -11.32 0.82 16.12
CA SER A 88 -11.03 2.26 16.24
C SER A 88 -9.53 2.61 16.33
N PRO A 89 -8.63 1.99 15.53
CA PRO A 89 -7.20 2.29 15.64
C PRO A 89 -6.91 3.76 15.26
N TRP A 90 -7.72 4.33 14.40
CA TRP A 90 -7.62 5.72 13.93
C TRP A 90 -7.76 6.78 15.01
N LEU A 91 -8.29 6.43 16.20
CA LEU A 91 -8.34 7.30 17.38
C LEU A 91 -7.02 7.32 18.16
N LYS A 92 -6.05 6.47 17.82
CA LYS A 92 -4.81 6.28 18.60
C LYS A 92 -3.66 7.16 18.12
N GLY A 93 -3.88 8.08 17.19
CA GLY A 93 -2.83 8.86 16.54
C GLY A 93 -2.02 9.82 17.45
N GLY A 94 -2.39 9.98 18.70
CA GLY A 94 -1.69 10.86 19.65
C GLY A 94 -1.52 12.28 19.12
N ASN A 95 -0.36 12.88 19.37
CA ASN A 95 -0.07 14.24 18.90
C ASN A 95 0.11 14.35 17.38
N ALA A 96 0.39 13.24 16.70
CA ALA A 96 0.57 13.22 15.24
C ALA A 96 -0.77 13.28 14.50
N SER A 97 -1.84 12.79 15.11
CA SER A 97 -3.20 12.82 14.57
C SER A 97 -4.22 13.08 15.67
N PRO A 98 -4.24 14.29 16.24
CA PRO A 98 -5.04 14.60 17.44
C PRO A 98 -6.55 14.49 17.19
N ILE A 99 -6.99 14.55 15.93
CA ILE A 99 -8.39 14.45 15.51
C ILE A 99 -8.69 13.06 14.89
N GLY A 100 -7.68 12.17 14.89
CA GLY A 100 -7.75 10.86 14.25
C GLY A 100 -7.15 10.83 12.84
N TRP A 101 -6.95 9.61 12.30
CA TRP A 101 -6.25 9.41 11.04
C TRP A 101 -6.98 9.96 9.81
N HIS A 102 -8.30 9.94 9.85
CA HIS A 102 -9.19 10.32 8.73
C HIS A 102 -9.54 11.81 8.67
N HIS A 103 -8.86 12.67 9.43
CA HIS A 103 -9.16 14.08 9.48
C HIS A 103 -7.89 14.89 9.20
N ASP A 104 -7.93 15.82 8.25
CA ASP A 104 -6.78 16.66 7.87
C ASP A 104 -6.74 18.04 8.56
N GLY A 105 -7.64 18.27 9.51
CA GLY A 105 -7.85 19.56 10.15
C GLY A 105 -9.05 20.33 9.59
N PHE A 106 -9.57 19.93 8.42
CA PHE A 106 -10.68 20.60 7.74
C PHE A 106 -11.80 19.62 7.36
N ILE A 107 -11.45 18.44 6.88
CA ILE A 107 -12.37 17.45 6.29
C ILE A 107 -12.22 16.11 7.01
N ASN A 108 -13.37 15.44 7.22
CA ASN A 108 -13.40 14.02 7.57
C ASN A 108 -13.49 13.19 6.29
N TYR A 109 -12.56 12.28 6.11
CA TYR A 109 -12.55 11.32 5.02
C TYR A 109 -13.15 10.00 5.46
N TYR A 110 -13.85 9.34 4.53
CA TYR A 110 -14.40 7.99 4.71
C TYR A 110 -13.64 6.93 3.89
N SER A 111 -12.55 7.35 3.30
CA SER A 111 -11.60 6.53 2.54
C SER A 111 -10.24 6.46 3.24
N THR A 112 -9.31 5.69 2.70
CA THR A 112 -7.94 5.55 3.21
C THR A 112 -7.09 6.80 2.93
N GLN A 113 -7.61 7.93 3.36
CA GLN A 113 -7.03 9.25 3.27
C GLN A 113 -7.16 10.00 4.61
N GLY A 114 -6.21 10.88 4.91
CA GLY A 114 -6.26 11.70 6.11
C GLY A 114 -5.07 12.63 6.26
N ASN A 115 -4.74 12.99 7.50
CA ASN A 115 -3.72 13.99 7.79
C ASN A 115 -2.30 13.56 7.39
N ASN A 116 -1.95 12.29 7.66
CA ASN A 116 -0.58 11.82 7.50
C ASN A 116 -0.40 10.92 6.28
N VAL A 117 -1.46 10.24 5.86
CA VAL A 117 -1.40 9.18 4.84
C VAL A 117 -2.53 9.36 3.85
N ASP A 118 -2.21 9.21 2.59
CA ASP A 118 -3.14 8.99 1.48
C ASP A 118 -2.75 7.68 0.79
N ALA A 119 -3.47 6.59 1.11
CA ALA A 119 -3.20 5.27 0.59
C ALA A 119 -4.20 4.92 -0.52
N TYR A 120 -3.68 4.66 -1.70
CA TYR A 120 -4.46 4.37 -2.90
C TYR A 120 -3.75 3.33 -3.79
N GLU A 121 -4.44 2.83 -4.78
CA GLU A 121 -3.86 2.05 -5.85
C GLU A 121 -3.35 2.96 -6.96
N ASP A 122 -2.25 2.57 -7.58
CA ASP A 122 -1.59 3.29 -8.66
C ASP A 122 -1.22 2.27 -9.75
N MET A 123 -2.25 1.78 -10.45
CA MET A 123 -2.07 0.74 -11.47
C MET A 123 -1.57 1.27 -12.79
N ASP A 124 -1.72 2.55 -13.04
CA ASP A 124 -1.29 3.24 -14.26
C ASP A 124 0.06 3.95 -14.09
N ASP A 125 0.69 3.83 -12.89
CA ASP A 125 2.04 4.34 -12.57
C ASP A 125 2.18 5.85 -12.81
N ASP A 126 1.11 6.59 -12.51
CA ASP A 126 1.09 8.05 -12.67
C ASP A 126 1.34 8.82 -11.36
N ASN A 127 1.47 8.11 -10.25
CA ASN A 127 1.64 8.62 -8.89
C ASN A 127 0.46 9.51 -8.42
N TYR A 128 -0.72 9.25 -8.94
CA TYR A 128 -1.93 9.99 -8.62
C TYR A 128 -3.12 9.05 -8.45
N PRO A 129 -4.04 9.31 -7.50
CA PRO A 129 -5.22 8.47 -7.32
C PRO A 129 -6.24 8.68 -8.43
N THR A 130 -5.99 8.10 -9.59
CA THR A 130 -6.87 8.18 -10.77
C THR A 130 -8.24 7.60 -10.42
N GLY A 131 -9.30 8.40 -10.63
CA GLY A 131 -10.66 8.03 -10.22
C GLY A 131 -11.04 8.46 -8.78
N GLY A 132 -10.22 9.25 -8.10
CA GLY A 132 -10.53 9.81 -6.79
C GLY A 132 -10.71 8.73 -5.72
N ASP A 133 -11.89 8.67 -5.08
CA ASP A 133 -12.20 7.65 -4.06
C ASP A 133 -12.21 6.22 -4.59
N ALA A 134 -12.36 6.02 -5.91
CA ALA A 134 -12.34 4.68 -6.51
C ALA A 134 -10.95 4.03 -6.42
N ALA A 135 -9.88 4.82 -6.35
CA ALA A 135 -8.52 4.34 -6.14
C ALA A 135 -8.23 3.97 -4.69
N ARG A 136 -9.05 4.41 -3.75
CA ARG A 136 -8.89 4.20 -2.30
C ARG A 136 -9.81 3.11 -1.79
N ALA A 137 -9.50 2.55 -0.63
CA ALA A 137 -10.46 1.75 0.11
C ALA A 137 -11.45 2.68 0.85
N VAL A 138 -12.75 2.43 0.71
CA VAL A 138 -13.80 3.28 1.28
C VAL A 138 -14.51 2.52 2.38
N GLY A 139 -14.33 2.95 3.63
CA GLY A 139 -14.98 2.41 4.83
C GLY A 139 -16.35 3.00 5.11
N GLY A 140 -16.72 4.06 4.40
CA GLY A 140 -17.98 4.77 4.58
C GLY A 140 -18.13 5.42 5.97
N PRO A 141 -19.33 5.94 6.28
CA PRO A 141 -19.59 6.64 7.54
C PRO A 141 -19.36 5.81 8.80
N LEU A 142 -19.36 4.48 8.68
CA LEU A 142 -19.11 3.57 9.78
C LEU A 142 -17.61 3.26 9.98
N ILE A 143 -16.75 3.77 9.09
CA ILE A 143 -15.31 3.46 9.13
C ILE A 143 -15.10 1.93 9.15
N ASP A 144 -15.83 1.22 8.27
CA ASP A 144 -15.78 -0.24 8.15
C ASP A 144 -14.76 -0.64 7.08
N TYR A 145 -13.58 -1.06 7.52
CA TYR A 145 -12.49 -1.54 6.67
C TYR A 145 -12.28 -3.05 6.81
N ASP A 146 -13.36 -3.81 7.02
CA ASP A 146 -13.34 -5.27 7.01
C ASP A 146 -13.49 -5.82 5.58
N PHE A 147 -12.49 -5.57 4.75
CA PHE A 147 -12.47 -6.07 3.38
C PHE A 147 -11.99 -7.52 3.31
N PRO A 148 -12.58 -8.34 2.42
CA PRO A 148 -12.14 -9.72 2.21
C PRO A 148 -10.70 -9.77 1.68
N TYR A 149 -9.98 -10.83 2.07
CA TYR A 149 -8.63 -11.11 1.62
C TYR A 149 -8.48 -12.60 1.30
N ASN A 150 -7.97 -12.90 0.12
CA ASN A 150 -7.65 -14.26 -0.29
C ASN A 150 -6.31 -14.27 -1.04
N PRO A 151 -5.22 -14.79 -0.44
CA PRO A 151 -3.90 -14.81 -1.05
C PRO A 151 -3.80 -15.68 -2.31
N SER A 152 -4.78 -16.55 -2.55
CA SER A 152 -4.85 -17.40 -3.75
C SER A 152 -5.44 -16.69 -4.97
N LEU A 153 -5.99 -15.48 -4.79
CA LEU A 153 -6.57 -14.67 -5.85
C LEU A 153 -5.57 -13.62 -6.34
N PRO A 154 -5.74 -13.11 -7.56
CA PRO A 154 -4.91 -12.03 -8.09
C PRO A 154 -4.87 -10.80 -7.16
N PRO A 155 -3.76 -10.06 -7.10
CA PRO A 155 -3.59 -8.91 -6.21
C PRO A 155 -4.72 -7.88 -6.31
N LEU A 156 -5.20 -7.59 -7.52
CA LEU A 156 -6.28 -6.65 -7.77
C LEU A 156 -7.58 -7.01 -7.03
N THR A 157 -7.88 -8.30 -6.86
CA THR A 157 -9.04 -8.78 -6.10
C THR A 157 -8.92 -8.43 -4.61
N ASN A 158 -7.71 -8.31 -4.11
CA ASN A 158 -7.38 -7.96 -2.72
C ASN A 158 -7.09 -6.45 -2.54
N LYS A 159 -7.35 -5.61 -3.54
CA LYS A 159 -6.99 -4.19 -3.56
C LYS A 159 -7.36 -3.47 -2.27
N ASN A 160 -8.63 -3.48 -1.90
CA ASN A 160 -9.11 -2.73 -0.74
C ASN A 160 -8.49 -3.21 0.58
N SER A 161 -8.28 -4.52 0.75
CA SER A 161 -7.62 -5.05 1.93
C SER A 161 -6.13 -4.67 1.98
N ALA A 162 -5.45 -4.63 0.83
CA ALA A 162 -4.05 -4.21 0.74
C ALA A 162 -3.88 -2.72 1.05
N ILE A 163 -4.74 -1.85 0.46
CA ILE A 163 -4.73 -0.41 0.70
C ILE A 163 -5.05 -0.11 2.18
N THR A 164 -6.03 -0.81 2.77
CA THR A 164 -6.37 -0.69 4.20
C THR A 164 -5.17 -1.04 5.08
N ASN A 165 -4.46 -2.13 4.76
CA ASN A 165 -3.27 -2.53 5.50
C ASN A 165 -2.14 -1.50 5.37
N LEU A 166 -1.93 -0.95 4.18
CA LEU A 166 -0.97 0.12 3.93
C LEU A 166 -1.30 1.37 4.74
N PHE A 167 -2.57 1.80 4.72
CA PHE A 167 -3.05 2.94 5.50
C PHE A 167 -2.85 2.74 7.00
N TYR A 168 -3.18 1.55 7.50
CA TYR A 168 -2.99 1.20 8.91
C TYR A 168 -1.51 1.30 9.31
N TRP A 169 -0.60 0.64 8.60
CA TRP A 169 0.81 0.58 8.95
C TRP A 169 1.54 1.92 8.87
N ASN A 170 1.10 2.82 8.01
CA ASN A 170 1.70 4.14 7.89
C ASN A 170 1.15 5.16 8.91
N ASN A 171 0.14 4.80 9.69
CA ASN A 171 -0.45 5.67 10.72
C ASN A 171 -0.13 5.23 12.17
N ILE A 172 0.53 4.05 12.38
CA ILE A 172 0.85 3.53 13.72
C ILE A 172 2.27 3.82 14.20
#